data_8f8b9e23cac346f14134fd573b85c8d2
#
_entry.id   8f8b9e23cac346f14134fd573b85c8d2
#
_cell.length_a   1.000
_cell.length_b   1.000
_cell.length_c   1.000
_cell.angle_alpha   90.00
_cell.angle_beta   90.00
_cell.angle_gamma   90.00
#
_symmetry.space_group_name_H-M   'P 1'
#
loop_
_entity.id
_entity.type
_entity.pdbx_description
1 polymer ?
#
loop_
_entity_poly.entity_id
_entity_poly.type
_entity_poly.pdbx_seq_one_letter_code
_entity_poly.pdbx_strand_id
1 'polypeptide(L)'
;MKKILILFAVVLIGFASCADSKQSMTITVTNPLALERVGEMVEVPMSDVVAKLKLADTAQIVVLDVDGQQVPYQVTYDEKVVFPATVEANGTAVYTIQPGTPAPFDVVACGKYYPERLDDVAWENDLGGFRAYGPALQARGERGFGYDLFTKYNTTEPILESLYAEELNPEKRAKIAELKKTDPKAASELQKAISYHIDHGYGMDCYAVGPTLGAGVAALMAGDTIIYPYCYRTQEILDNGPLRFTVKLEFNPLVVRGDSNVVETLSLIHISEPTRL
;
A
#
# COMPACT_ATOMS: atom_id res chain seq x y z
N MET A 1 -26.75 -9.19 -11.60
CA MET A 1 -25.57 -10.07 -11.53
C MET A 1 -24.56 -9.56 -12.54
N LYS A 2 -23.64 -8.67 -12.14
CA LYS A 2 -22.57 -8.15 -13.00
C LYS A 2 -21.41 -9.16 -12.95
N LYS A 3 -21.05 -9.71 -14.11
CA LYS A 3 -19.92 -10.63 -14.24
C LYS A 3 -18.63 -9.84 -14.00
N ILE A 4 -17.87 -10.21 -12.97
CA ILE A 4 -16.52 -9.73 -12.74
C ILE A 4 -15.67 -10.34 -13.83
N LEU A 5 -15.17 -9.51 -14.74
CA LEU A 5 -14.22 -9.89 -15.77
C LEU A 5 -12.81 -9.78 -15.16
N ILE A 6 -12.28 -10.93 -14.75
CA ILE A 6 -10.87 -11.02 -14.31
C ILE A 6 -10.02 -10.86 -15.56
N LEU A 7 -9.16 -9.85 -15.58
CA LEU A 7 -8.24 -9.58 -16.66
C LEU A 7 -7.10 -10.61 -16.60
N PHE A 8 -7.14 -11.61 -17.48
CA PHE A 8 -6.00 -12.49 -17.68
C PHE A 8 -5.01 -11.80 -18.63
N ALA A 9 -3.84 -11.44 -18.12
CA ALA A 9 -2.70 -11.14 -18.96
C ALA A 9 -2.23 -12.43 -19.63
N VAL A 10 -2.40 -12.55 -20.94
CA VAL A 10 -1.88 -13.68 -21.71
C VAL A 10 -0.42 -13.40 -22.03
N VAL A 11 0.51 -14.09 -21.37
CA VAL A 11 1.93 -14.06 -21.66
C VAL A 11 2.21 -14.94 -22.87
N LEU A 12 2.46 -14.35 -24.04
CA LEU A 12 2.94 -15.05 -25.24
C LEU A 12 4.47 -14.99 -25.26
N ILE A 13 5.12 -16.13 -25.11
CA ILE A 13 6.58 -16.29 -25.20
C ILE A 13 6.97 -16.44 -26.68
N GLY A 14 7.51 -15.37 -27.27
CA GLY A 14 8.04 -15.40 -28.64
C GLY A 14 9.51 -15.81 -28.67
N PHE A 15 9.89 -16.71 -29.57
CA PHE A 15 11.28 -17.10 -29.85
C PHE A 15 11.81 -16.27 -31.01
N ALA A 16 12.88 -15.49 -30.79
CA ALA A 16 13.65 -14.85 -31.84
C ALA A 16 15.13 -15.20 -31.71
N SER A 17 15.78 -15.38 -32.87
CA SER A 17 17.06 -16.04 -33.13
C SER A 17 18.28 -15.12 -32.95
N CYS A 18 19.39 -15.74 -32.51
CA CYS A 18 20.80 -15.36 -32.37
C CYS A 18 21.38 -14.07 -33.00
N ALA A 19 21.83 -13.20 -32.13
CA ALA A 19 23.12 -12.49 -32.11
C ALA A 19 23.45 -12.35 -30.63
N ASP A 20 24.69 -12.17 -30.18
CA ASP A 20 25.08 -12.16 -28.76
C ASP A 20 23.99 -11.60 -27.85
N SER A 21 22.99 -12.41 -27.60
CA SER A 21 21.75 -11.96 -27.02
C SER A 21 21.96 -11.85 -25.53
N LYS A 22 22.13 -10.64 -25.02
CA LYS A 22 21.85 -10.39 -23.61
C LYS A 22 20.61 -11.19 -23.26
N GLN A 23 20.72 -12.09 -22.30
CA GLN A 23 19.57 -12.89 -21.85
C GLN A 23 18.47 -11.92 -21.47
N SER A 24 17.33 -11.97 -22.16
CA SER A 24 16.20 -11.08 -21.92
C SER A 24 14.88 -11.84 -21.98
N MET A 25 13.89 -11.34 -21.25
CA MET A 25 12.52 -11.85 -21.23
C MET A 25 11.58 -10.74 -21.67
N THR A 26 10.86 -10.97 -22.74
CA THR A 26 9.86 -10.03 -23.26
C THR A 26 8.51 -10.30 -22.60
N ILE A 27 7.88 -9.27 -22.08
CA ILE A 27 6.55 -9.26 -21.49
C ILE A 27 5.65 -8.43 -22.40
N THR A 28 4.59 -9.05 -22.89
CA THR A 28 3.59 -8.37 -23.73
C THR A 28 2.32 -8.17 -22.91
N VAL A 29 1.89 -6.94 -22.74
CA VAL A 29 0.68 -6.55 -22.01
C VAL A 29 -0.35 -6.06 -22.99
N THR A 30 -1.54 -6.66 -23.00
CA THR A 30 -2.62 -6.32 -23.93
C THR A 30 -3.81 -5.72 -23.16
N ASN A 31 -4.29 -4.59 -23.64
CA ASN A 31 -5.49 -3.91 -23.16
C ASN A 31 -6.65 -4.12 -24.15
N PRO A 32 -7.63 -4.97 -23.88
CA PRO A 32 -8.78 -5.21 -24.77
C PRO A 32 -9.88 -4.15 -24.62
N LEU A 33 -9.70 -3.14 -23.75
CA LEU A 33 -10.72 -2.14 -23.47
C LEU A 33 -10.54 -0.92 -24.39
N ALA A 34 -11.64 -0.27 -24.72
CA ALA A 34 -11.64 0.99 -25.45
C ALA A 34 -11.30 2.21 -24.56
N LEU A 35 -10.50 2.00 -23.53
CA LEU A 35 -10.02 2.98 -22.57
C LEU A 35 -8.54 2.71 -22.33
N GLU A 36 -7.72 3.72 -22.37
CA GLU A 36 -6.31 3.64 -21.99
C GLU A 36 -6.17 3.17 -20.53
N ARG A 37 -5.17 2.33 -20.28
CA ARG A 37 -4.81 1.87 -18.93
C ARG A 37 -3.44 2.45 -18.59
N VAL A 38 -3.38 3.28 -17.55
CA VAL A 38 -2.17 3.97 -17.13
C VAL A 38 -1.68 3.43 -15.80
N GLY A 39 -0.42 2.98 -15.76
CA GLY A 39 0.20 2.52 -14.51
C GLY A 39 -0.38 1.22 -13.93
N GLU A 40 -1.02 0.38 -14.76
CA GLU A 40 -1.57 -0.90 -14.30
C GLU A 40 -0.47 -1.85 -13.86
N MET A 41 -0.62 -2.45 -12.68
CA MET A 41 0.39 -3.34 -12.14
C MET A 41 0.42 -4.67 -12.87
N VAL A 42 1.58 -4.97 -13.44
CA VAL A 42 1.91 -6.25 -14.06
C VAL A 42 2.70 -7.08 -13.07
N GLU A 43 2.32 -8.34 -12.88
CA GLU A 43 3.00 -9.29 -12.01
C GLU A 43 3.61 -10.42 -12.85
N VAL A 44 4.90 -10.69 -12.68
CA VAL A 44 5.63 -11.77 -13.35
C VAL A 44 6.27 -12.65 -12.27
N PRO A 45 6.00 -13.97 -12.23
CA PRO A 45 6.65 -14.85 -11.28
C PRO A 45 8.18 -14.78 -11.40
N MET A 46 8.88 -14.59 -10.29
CA MET A 46 10.35 -14.53 -10.27
C MET A 46 10.97 -15.84 -10.76
N SER A 47 10.31 -16.97 -10.51
CA SER A 47 10.70 -18.28 -11.03
C SER A 47 10.81 -18.30 -12.56
N ASP A 48 9.88 -17.63 -13.26
CA ASP A 48 9.88 -17.58 -14.73
C ASP A 48 11.02 -16.70 -15.23
N VAL A 49 11.29 -15.58 -14.52
CA VAL A 49 12.40 -14.67 -14.82
C VAL A 49 13.74 -15.40 -14.64
N VAL A 50 13.94 -16.09 -13.51
CA VAL A 50 15.13 -16.88 -13.20
C VAL A 50 15.34 -17.98 -14.25
N ALA A 51 14.31 -18.74 -14.56
CA ALA A 51 14.38 -19.83 -15.54
C ALA A 51 14.74 -19.29 -16.95
N LYS A 52 14.10 -18.20 -17.38
CA LYS A 52 14.32 -17.62 -18.71
C LYS A 52 15.69 -16.97 -18.85
N LEU A 53 16.12 -16.23 -17.83
CA LEU A 53 17.37 -15.46 -17.86
C LEU A 53 18.56 -16.25 -17.31
N LYS A 54 18.34 -17.47 -16.76
CA LYS A 54 19.38 -18.28 -16.11
C LYS A 54 20.18 -17.46 -15.09
N LEU A 55 19.47 -16.69 -14.26
CA LEU A 55 20.08 -15.80 -13.28
C LEU A 55 20.85 -16.56 -12.21
N ALA A 56 21.97 -16.00 -11.78
CA ALA A 56 22.61 -16.38 -10.52
C ALA A 56 21.84 -15.76 -9.34
N ASP A 57 21.94 -16.36 -8.15
CA ASP A 57 21.18 -15.93 -6.94
C ASP A 57 21.38 -14.44 -6.56
N THR A 58 22.48 -13.83 -6.96
CA THR A 58 22.81 -12.43 -6.67
C THR A 58 22.60 -11.48 -7.85
N ALA A 59 22.06 -11.97 -8.96
CA ALA A 59 21.92 -11.16 -10.16
C ALA A 59 20.82 -10.10 -9.99
N GLN A 60 21.16 -8.85 -10.31
CA GLN A 60 20.19 -7.77 -10.41
C GLN A 60 19.54 -7.77 -11.79
N ILE A 61 18.29 -7.37 -11.82
CA ILE A 61 17.51 -7.23 -13.05
C ILE A 61 17.09 -5.76 -13.25
N VAL A 62 16.70 -5.44 -14.46
CA VAL A 62 16.01 -4.18 -14.81
C VAL A 62 14.79 -4.51 -15.65
N VAL A 63 13.78 -3.68 -15.55
CA VAL A 63 12.62 -3.71 -16.44
C VAL A 63 12.70 -2.51 -17.36
N LEU A 64 12.62 -2.73 -18.66
CA LEU A 64 12.71 -1.69 -19.69
C LEU A 64 11.39 -1.60 -20.44
N ASP A 65 11.02 -0.38 -20.81
CA ASP A 65 9.95 -0.11 -21.78
C ASP A 65 10.43 -0.33 -23.23
N VAL A 66 9.57 0.00 -24.19
CA VAL A 66 9.85 -0.14 -25.62
C VAL A 66 10.98 0.78 -26.10
N ASP A 67 11.21 1.90 -25.41
CA ASP A 67 12.27 2.87 -25.74
C ASP A 67 13.60 2.51 -25.03
N GLY A 68 13.61 1.42 -24.26
CA GLY A 68 14.79 0.96 -23.52
C GLY A 68 15.03 1.76 -22.23
N GLN A 69 14.06 2.54 -21.78
CA GLN A 69 14.13 3.26 -20.52
C GLN A 69 13.78 2.32 -19.37
N GLN A 70 14.49 2.44 -18.23
CA GLN A 70 14.14 1.69 -17.05
C GLN A 70 12.82 2.20 -16.45
N VAL A 71 11.89 1.27 -16.24
CA VAL A 71 10.68 1.52 -15.45
C VAL A 71 10.88 1.01 -14.03
N PRO A 72 10.25 1.63 -13.01
CA PRO A 72 10.34 1.15 -11.65
C PRO A 72 9.78 -0.27 -11.53
N TYR A 73 10.42 -1.07 -10.70
CA TYR A 73 9.94 -2.42 -10.39
C TYR A 73 10.24 -2.76 -8.92
N GLN A 74 9.58 -3.79 -8.44
CA GLN A 74 9.82 -4.36 -7.12
C GLN A 74 9.74 -5.88 -7.19
N VAL A 75 10.60 -6.57 -6.43
CA VAL A 75 10.42 -8.00 -6.14
C VAL A 75 9.68 -8.11 -4.82
N THR A 76 8.54 -8.77 -4.84
CA THR A 76 7.63 -8.86 -3.70
C THR A 76 7.90 -10.10 -2.85
N TYR A 77 7.36 -10.13 -1.61
CA TYR A 77 7.51 -11.24 -0.66
C TYR A 77 7.03 -12.60 -1.22
N ASP A 78 6.05 -12.57 -2.14
CA ASP A 78 5.49 -13.73 -2.82
C ASP A 78 6.21 -14.05 -4.14
N GLU A 79 7.48 -13.61 -4.23
CA GLU A 79 8.40 -13.90 -5.33
C GLU A 79 7.86 -13.50 -6.71
N LYS A 80 7.34 -12.28 -6.83
CA LYS A 80 6.93 -11.68 -8.10
C LYS A 80 7.75 -10.45 -8.42
N VAL A 81 8.05 -10.24 -9.68
CA VAL A 81 8.47 -8.96 -10.22
C VAL A 81 7.23 -8.18 -10.57
N VAL A 82 7.02 -7.04 -9.93
CA VAL A 82 5.88 -6.15 -10.22
C VAL A 82 6.39 -4.85 -10.82
N PHE A 83 5.67 -4.32 -11.82
CA PHE A 83 6.00 -3.05 -12.46
C PHE A 83 4.74 -2.42 -13.07
N PRO A 84 4.66 -1.06 -13.17
CA PRO A 84 3.53 -0.38 -13.80
C PRO A 84 3.64 -0.43 -15.31
N ALA A 85 2.52 -0.73 -15.97
CA ALA A 85 2.40 -0.71 -17.43
C ALA A 85 1.34 0.29 -17.88
N THR A 86 1.67 1.08 -18.90
CA THR A 86 0.69 1.92 -19.61
C THR A 86 0.40 1.30 -20.96
N VAL A 87 -0.90 1.11 -21.26
CA VAL A 87 -1.34 0.44 -22.48
C VAL A 87 -2.53 1.20 -23.09
N GLU A 88 -2.36 1.68 -24.30
CA GLU A 88 -3.40 2.37 -25.06
C GLU A 88 -4.70 1.56 -25.18
N ALA A 89 -5.80 2.25 -25.45
CA ALA A 89 -7.10 1.62 -25.71
C ALA A 89 -7.00 0.61 -26.87
N ASN A 90 -7.47 -0.63 -26.66
CA ASN A 90 -7.36 -1.76 -27.60
C ASN A 90 -5.93 -2.01 -28.09
N GLY A 91 -4.93 -1.63 -27.28
CA GLY A 91 -3.52 -1.64 -27.62
C GLY A 91 -2.74 -2.76 -26.94
N THR A 92 -1.43 -2.72 -27.20
CA THR A 92 -0.45 -3.64 -26.63
C THR A 92 0.83 -2.87 -26.32
N ALA A 93 1.38 -3.07 -25.12
CA ALA A 93 2.69 -2.57 -24.73
C ALA A 93 3.68 -3.72 -24.51
N VAL A 94 4.95 -3.46 -24.77
CA VAL A 94 6.03 -4.45 -24.63
C VAL A 94 7.05 -3.96 -23.63
N TYR A 95 7.39 -4.82 -22.68
CA TYR A 95 8.43 -4.60 -21.68
C TYR A 95 9.49 -5.69 -21.78
N THR A 96 10.69 -5.38 -21.33
CA THR A 96 11.80 -6.33 -21.33
C THR A 96 12.42 -6.42 -19.95
N ILE A 97 12.48 -7.63 -19.40
CA ILE A 97 13.23 -7.92 -18.17
C ILE A 97 14.59 -8.50 -18.60
N GLN A 98 15.69 -7.96 -18.05
CA GLN A 98 17.04 -8.42 -18.35
C GLN A 98 17.97 -8.19 -17.15
N PRO A 99 19.14 -8.88 -17.09
CA PRO A 99 20.18 -8.54 -16.13
C PRO A 99 20.66 -7.10 -16.28
N GLY A 100 20.80 -6.38 -15.18
CA GLY A 100 21.25 -4.99 -15.20
C GLY A 100 21.27 -4.38 -13.81
N THR A 101 21.83 -3.17 -13.70
CA THR A 101 21.86 -2.40 -12.46
C THR A 101 20.64 -1.49 -12.42
N PRO A 102 19.76 -1.63 -11.41
CA PRO A 102 18.57 -0.78 -11.28
C PRO A 102 18.96 0.68 -11.06
N ALA A 103 18.22 1.58 -11.71
CA ALA A 103 18.22 2.98 -11.35
C ALA A 103 17.54 3.18 -9.97
N PRO A 104 17.87 4.25 -9.24
CA PRO A 104 17.08 4.63 -8.08
C PRO A 104 15.69 5.09 -8.52
N PHE A 105 14.65 4.65 -7.81
CA PHE A 105 13.27 5.07 -8.03
C PHE A 105 12.70 5.63 -6.74
N ASP A 106 11.80 6.59 -6.86
CA ASP A 106 11.09 7.16 -5.73
C ASP A 106 10.20 6.11 -5.07
N VAL A 107 10.17 6.13 -3.74
CA VAL A 107 9.30 5.26 -2.95
C VAL A 107 7.96 5.95 -2.80
N VAL A 108 6.92 5.39 -3.41
CA VAL A 108 5.57 5.96 -3.41
C VAL A 108 4.62 5.13 -2.56
N ALA A 109 4.69 3.78 -2.68
CA ALA A 109 3.94 2.88 -1.83
C ALA A 109 4.79 2.43 -0.66
N CYS A 110 4.47 2.89 0.55
CA CYS A 110 5.23 2.61 1.76
C CYS A 110 4.34 2.58 3.00
N GLY A 111 4.90 2.10 4.10
CA GLY A 111 4.23 2.10 5.39
C GLY A 111 5.15 1.71 6.53
N LYS A 112 4.66 1.85 7.74
CA LYS A 112 5.45 1.62 8.95
C LYS A 112 4.55 1.25 10.12
N TYR A 113 5.11 0.54 11.09
CA TYR A 113 4.57 0.36 12.42
C TYR A 113 5.00 1.52 13.32
N TYR A 114 4.05 2.12 14.05
CA TYR A 114 4.23 3.31 14.89
C TYR A 114 3.89 2.98 16.36
N PRO A 115 4.82 2.40 17.13
CA PRO A 115 4.58 2.13 18.55
C PRO A 115 4.32 3.41 19.35
N GLU A 116 4.94 4.53 18.96
CA GLU A 116 4.74 5.85 19.55
C GLU A 116 3.33 6.40 19.37
N ARG A 117 2.57 5.89 18.38
CA ARG A 117 1.16 6.21 18.11
C ARG A 117 0.23 5.05 18.51
N LEU A 118 0.51 4.45 19.67
CA LEU A 118 -0.34 3.39 20.26
C LEU A 118 -0.47 2.13 19.38
N ASP A 119 0.64 1.73 18.81
CA ASP A 119 0.78 0.57 17.96
C ASP A 119 0.01 0.66 16.62
N ASP A 120 -0.15 1.84 16.06
CA ASP A 120 -0.72 1.97 14.73
C ASP A 120 0.19 1.33 13.67
N VAL A 121 -0.42 0.73 12.65
CA VAL A 121 0.24 0.47 11.37
C VAL A 121 -0.39 1.38 10.34
N ALA A 122 0.42 2.19 9.67
CA ALA A 122 -0.05 3.09 8.64
C ALA A 122 0.73 2.90 7.35
N TRP A 123 0.04 3.00 6.22
CA TRP A 123 0.61 2.85 4.89
C TRP A 123 -0.07 3.77 3.88
N GLU A 124 0.63 4.07 2.81
CA GLU A 124 0.16 5.01 1.79
C GLU A 124 0.68 4.67 0.39
N ASN A 125 0.02 5.26 -0.60
CA ASN A 125 0.49 5.37 -1.97
C ASN A 125 0.39 6.84 -2.42
N ASP A 126 0.48 7.09 -3.73
CA ASP A 126 0.35 8.43 -4.32
C ASP A 126 -1.04 9.06 -4.20
N LEU A 127 -2.09 8.28 -3.92
CA LEU A 127 -3.49 8.72 -3.88
C LEU A 127 -4.07 8.88 -2.47
N GLY A 128 -3.57 8.16 -1.49
CA GLY A 128 -4.09 8.19 -0.14
C GLY A 128 -3.35 7.28 0.82
N GLY A 129 -3.73 7.33 2.08
CA GLY A 129 -3.15 6.49 3.11
C GLY A 129 -4.22 5.81 3.97
N PHE A 130 -3.80 4.76 4.65
CA PHE A 130 -4.62 3.97 5.55
C PHE A 130 -3.92 3.79 6.88
N ARG A 131 -4.70 3.51 7.91
CA ARG A 131 -4.22 3.17 9.25
C ARG A 131 -5.03 2.04 9.84
N ALA A 132 -4.34 1.05 10.38
CA ALA A 132 -4.91 0.04 11.26
C ALA A 132 -4.54 0.37 12.71
N TYR A 133 -5.53 0.42 13.58
CA TYR A 133 -5.32 0.71 15.00
C TYR A 133 -4.76 -0.49 15.75
N GLY A 134 -3.84 -0.21 16.65
CA GLY A 134 -3.11 -1.21 17.40
C GLY A 134 -3.65 -1.55 18.80
N PRO A 135 -3.11 -2.61 19.42
CA PRO A 135 -3.56 -3.09 20.71
C PRO A 135 -3.38 -2.08 21.86
N ALA A 136 -2.38 -1.20 21.79
CA ALA A 136 -2.18 -0.18 22.83
C ALA A 136 -3.30 0.87 22.83
N LEU A 137 -3.86 1.22 21.67
CA LEU A 137 -5.03 2.09 21.60
C LEU A 137 -6.25 1.43 22.25
N GLN A 138 -6.50 0.17 21.94
CA GLN A 138 -7.61 -0.59 22.51
C GLN A 138 -7.47 -0.76 24.02
N ALA A 139 -6.26 -0.97 24.54
CA ALA A 139 -5.99 -1.09 25.98
C ALA A 139 -6.36 0.20 26.74
N ARG A 140 -6.45 1.34 26.08
CA ARG A 140 -6.93 2.61 26.64
C ARG A 140 -8.46 2.77 26.61
N GLY A 141 -9.18 1.76 26.09
CA GLY A 141 -10.64 1.77 26.00
C GLY A 141 -11.20 2.41 24.73
N GLU A 142 -10.35 2.82 23.81
CA GLU A 142 -10.78 3.34 22.51
C GLU A 142 -11.26 2.20 21.60
N ARG A 143 -12.28 2.49 20.79
CA ARG A 143 -12.91 1.53 19.88
C ARG A 143 -12.76 2.01 18.45
N GLY A 144 -11.60 1.73 17.85
CA GLY A 144 -11.37 1.88 16.42
C GLY A 144 -11.23 0.48 15.81
N PHE A 145 -12.27 -0.02 15.11
CA PHE A 145 -12.25 -1.39 14.59
C PHE A 145 -11.88 -1.47 13.13
N GLY A 146 -12.26 -0.46 12.34
CA GLY A 146 -11.99 -0.40 10.92
C GLY A 146 -10.69 0.30 10.59
N TYR A 147 -10.32 0.26 9.32
CA TYR A 147 -9.22 1.05 8.83
C TYR A 147 -9.61 2.52 8.74
N ASP A 148 -8.67 3.35 9.10
CA ASP A 148 -8.75 4.79 8.92
C ASP A 148 -8.24 5.19 7.54
N LEU A 149 -8.63 6.37 7.06
CA LEU A 149 -8.31 6.89 5.74
C LEU A 149 -7.72 8.28 5.84
N PHE A 150 -6.53 8.44 5.28
CA PHE A 150 -5.92 9.74 5.03
C PHE A 150 -6.16 10.13 3.58
N THR A 151 -6.76 11.28 3.37
CA THR A 151 -6.80 11.89 2.04
C THR A 151 -5.41 12.37 1.66
N LYS A 152 -5.14 12.40 0.34
CA LYS A 152 -3.87 12.88 -0.22
C LYS A 152 -4.15 13.60 -1.53
N TYR A 153 -3.52 14.75 -1.73
CA TYR A 153 -3.63 15.52 -2.97
C TYR A 153 -2.46 16.50 -3.11
N ASN A 154 -2.26 17.01 -4.30
CA ASN A 154 -1.16 17.92 -4.63
C ASN A 154 0.25 17.38 -4.35
N THR A 155 0.38 16.09 -4.09
CA THR A 155 1.66 15.43 -3.88
C THR A 155 1.55 13.93 -4.16
N THR A 156 2.59 13.34 -4.69
CA THR A 156 2.80 11.90 -4.78
C THR A 156 3.78 11.41 -3.70
N GLU A 157 4.47 12.35 -3.04
CA GLU A 157 5.43 12.05 -1.97
C GLU A 157 4.73 11.44 -0.74
N PRO A 158 5.38 10.55 -0.01
CA PRO A 158 4.89 10.06 1.27
C PRO A 158 4.64 11.18 2.28
N ILE A 159 3.49 11.19 2.95
CA ILE A 159 3.09 12.22 3.92
C ILE A 159 2.92 11.70 5.34
N LEU A 160 2.62 10.41 5.53
CA LEU A 160 2.24 9.87 6.86
C LEU A 160 3.36 10.02 7.88
N GLU A 161 4.62 9.74 7.51
CA GLU A 161 5.76 9.88 8.41
C GLU A 161 5.91 11.32 8.92
N SER A 162 5.77 12.30 8.03
CA SER A 162 5.85 13.72 8.40
C SER A 162 4.68 14.19 9.24
N LEU A 163 3.46 13.73 8.94
CA LEU A 163 2.26 14.02 9.71
C LEU A 163 2.38 13.49 11.15
N TYR A 164 2.83 12.25 11.31
CA TYR A 164 3.06 11.68 12.64
C TYR A 164 4.20 12.40 13.39
N ALA A 165 5.31 12.68 12.72
CA ALA A 165 6.43 13.38 13.33
C ALA A 165 6.04 14.78 13.84
N GLU A 166 5.18 15.48 13.12
CA GLU A 166 4.67 16.80 13.54
C GLU A 166 3.72 16.68 14.74
N GLU A 167 2.70 15.86 14.68
CA GLU A 167 1.71 15.75 15.76
C GLU A 167 2.29 15.13 17.03
N LEU A 168 3.24 14.22 16.91
CA LEU A 168 3.88 13.52 18.04
C LEU A 168 5.13 14.26 18.54
N ASN A 169 5.49 15.38 17.96
CA ASN A 169 6.69 16.14 18.35
C ASN A 169 6.64 16.49 19.86
N PRO A 170 7.57 15.96 20.67
CA PRO A 170 7.50 16.07 22.12
C PRO A 170 7.66 17.52 22.61
N GLU A 171 8.48 18.32 21.91
CA GLU A 171 8.69 19.73 22.27
C GLU A 171 7.42 20.56 22.00
N LYS A 172 6.80 20.37 20.84
CA LYS A 172 5.56 21.05 20.49
C LYS A 172 4.42 20.65 21.43
N ARG A 173 4.31 19.36 21.77
CA ARG A 173 3.31 18.86 22.73
C ARG A 173 3.52 19.41 24.13
N ALA A 174 4.77 19.49 24.61
CA ALA A 174 5.09 20.09 25.89
C ALA A 174 4.73 21.59 25.90
N LYS A 175 5.05 22.31 24.83
CA LYS A 175 4.69 23.72 24.67
C LYS A 175 3.18 23.94 24.66
N ILE A 176 2.42 23.09 23.97
CA ILE A 176 0.96 23.12 24.00
C ILE A 176 0.43 22.93 25.41
N ALA A 177 0.98 21.96 26.16
CA ALA A 177 0.57 21.71 27.55
C ALA A 177 0.85 22.90 28.49
N GLU A 178 1.92 23.60 28.26
CA GLU A 178 2.24 24.86 28.98
C GLU A 178 1.29 25.99 28.59
N LEU A 179 1.12 26.22 27.28
CA LEU A 179 0.25 27.26 26.76
C LEU A 179 -1.22 27.06 27.15
N LYS A 180 -1.71 25.84 27.29
CA LYS A 180 -3.05 25.61 27.83
C LYS A 180 -3.33 26.23 29.17
N LYS A 181 -2.30 26.50 29.96
CA LYS A 181 -2.41 27.13 31.30
C LYS A 181 -2.28 28.65 31.25
N THR A 182 -1.53 29.18 30.27
CA THR A 182 -1.14 30.59 30.21
C THR A 182 -1.80 31.37 29.08
N ASP A 183 -1.97 30.74 27.92
CA ASP A 183 -2.60 31.27 26.71
C ASP A 183 -3.35 30.15 25.93
N PRO A 184 -4.60 29.86 26.31
CA PRO A 184 -5.38 28.80 25.65
C PRO A 184 -5.60 29.02 24.14
N LYS A 185 -5.59 30.29 23.68
CA LYS A 185 -5.75 30.61 22.27
C LYS A 185 -4.49 30.21 21.49
N ALA A 186 -3.33 30.59 21.94
CA ALA A 186 -2.05 30.19 21.34
C ALA A 186 -1.87 28.65 21.39
N ALA A 187 -2.30 28.00 22.48
CA ALA A 187 -2.30 26.56 22.58
C ALA A 187 -3.16 25.91 21.49
N SER A 188 -4.36 26.43 21.25
CA SER A 188 -5.26 25.93 20.21
C SER A 188 -4.70 26.15 18.80
N GLU A 189 -4.09 27.28 18.54
CA GLU A 189 -3.47 27.59 17.25
C GLU A 189 -2.29 26.64 16.98
N LEU A 190 -1.43 26.42 17.96
CA LEU A 190 -0.30 25.50 17.84
C LEU A 190 -0.78 24.05 17.69
N GLN A 191 -1.82 23.64 18.43
CA GLN A 191 -2.42 22.29 18.28
C GLN A 191 -2.96 22.07 16.87
N LYS A 192 -3.64 23.07 16.29
CA LYS A 192 -4.12 22.98 14.90
C LYS A 192 -2.98 22.92 13.89
N ALA A 193 -1.91 23.67 14.13
CA ALA A 193 -0.77 23.73 13.23
C ALA A 193 -0.01 22.40 13.10
N ILE A 194 -0.08 21.51 14.12
CA ILE A 194 0.59 20.22 14.10
C ILE A 194 -0.37 19.04 13.87
N SER A 195 -1.67 19.27 13.87
CA SER A 195 -2.65 18.18 13.81
C SER A 195 -2.80 17.64 12.41
N TYR A 196 -2.68 16.34 12.25
CA TYR A 196 -2.97 15.65 10.99
C TYR A 196 -4.50 15.56 10.69
N HIS A 197 -5.36 15.98 11.62
CA HIS A 197 -6.80 16.18 11.36
C HIS A 197 -7.12 17.53 10.72
N ILE A 198 -6.11 18.34 10.46
CA ILE A 198 -6.22 19.64 9.76
C ILE A 198 -5.44 19.52 8.45
N ASP A 199 -6.10 19.90 7.38
CA ASP A 199 -5.47 19.92 6.07
C ASP A 199 -4.43 21.03 5.96
N HIS A 200 -3.21 20.65 5.68
CA HIS A 200 -2.06 21.54 5.47
C HIS A 200 -1.71 21.73 3.99
N GLY A 201 -2.62 21.37 3.07
CA GLY A 201 -2.47 21.56 1.63
C GLY A 201 -2.02 20.32 0.86
N TYR A 202 -1.92 19.17 1.53
CA TYR A 202 -1.51 17.90 0.91
C TYR A 202 -2.29 16.68 1.40
N GLY A 203 -3.23 16.86 2.30
CA GLY A 203 -4.12 15.84 2.82
C GLY A 203 -4.22 15.81 4.35
N MET A 204 -5.09 14.95 4.86
CA MET A 204 -5.37 14.83 6.29
C MET A 204 -6.07 13.52 6.63
N ASP A 205 -6.09 13.15 7.90
CA ASP A 205 -7.06 12.23 8.49
C ASP A 205 -8.42 12.92 8.54
N CYS A 206 -9.35 12.48 7.71
CA CYS A 206 -10.57 13.24 7.41
C CYS A 206 -11.81 12.79 8.17
N TYR A 207 -11.77 11.70 8.95
CA TYR A 207 -12.93 11.22 9.70
C TYR A 207 -12.56 10.37 10.93
N ALA A 208 -13.52 10.20 11.85
CA ALA A 208 -13.36 9.36 13.01
C ALA A 208 -13.95 7.96 12.75
N VAL A 209 -13.14 6.94 12.75
CA VAL A 209 -13.56 5.54 12.53
C VAL A 209 -14.55 5.06 13.59
N GLY A 210 -14.23 5.26 14.88
CA GLY A 210 -15.06 4.78 15.97
C GLY A 210 -15.36 3.27 15.90
N PRO A 211 -16.47 2.81 16.46
CA PRO A 211 -16.86 1.38 16.45
C PRO A 211 -17.57 1.00 15.12
N THR A 212 -16.90 1.25 14.00
CA THR A 212 -17.39 0.95 12.64
C THR A 212 -16.37 0.12 11.88
N LEU A 213 -16.69 -0.30 10.66
CA LEU A 213 -15.75 -0.98 9.77
C LEU A 213 -14.80 0.00 9.05
N GLY A 214 -14.95 1.31 9.26
CA GLY A 214 -14.07 2.33 8.67
C GLY A 214 -14.01 2.25 7.15
N ALA A 215 -12.82 2.43 6.61
CA ALA A 215 -12.54 2.27 5.17
C ALA A 215 -12.47 0.81 4.70
N GLY A 216 -12.83 -0.12 5.55
CA GLY A 216 -12.92 -1.55 5.28
C GLY A 216 -12.07 -2.37 6.27
N VAL A 217 -12.66 -3.41 6.81
CA VAL A 217 -12.00 -4.47 7.56
C VAL A 217 -12.91 -5.70 7.50
N ALA A 218 -12.33 -6.90 7.60
CA ALA A 218 -13.14 -8.12 7.67
C ALA A 218 -13.93 -8.18 8.97
N ALA A 219 -15.21 -8.56 8.91
CA ALA A 219 -16.04 -8.86 10.07
C ALA A 219 -16.81 -10.15 9.85
N LEU A 220 -17.20 -10.82 10.94
CA LEU A 220 -18.03 -12.01 10.86
C LEU A 220 -19.51 -11.63 10.94
N MET A 221 -20.36 -12.38 10.23
CA MET A 221 -21.81 -12.26 10.31
C MET A 221 -22.38 -13.47 11.06
N ALA A 222 -23.21 -13.20 12.07
CA ALA A 222 -23.98 -14.22 12.77
C ALA A 222 -25.48 -13.89 12.66
N GLY A 223 -26.17 -14.46 11.68
CA GLY A 223 -27.49 -14.02 11.27
C GLY A 223 -27.43 -12.58 10.77
N ASP A 224 -28.21 -11.68 11.35
CA ASP A 224 -28.24 -10.26 11.01
C ASP A 224 -27.31 -9.39 11.87
N THR A 225 -26.44 -10.02 12.68
CA THR A 225 -25.54 -9.31 13.58
C THR A 225 -24.11 -9.31 13.04
N ILE A 226 -23.50 -8.13 12.95
CA ILE A 226 -22.08 -7.98 12.64
C ILE A 226 -21.28 -8.15 13.93
N ILE A 227 -20.31 -9.05 13.89
CA ILE A 227 -19.33 -9.24 14.96
C ILE A 227 -18.05 -8.57 14.50
N TYR A 228 -17.78 -7.41 15.08
CA TYR A 228 -16.63 -6.61 14.74
C TYR A 228 -15.33 -7.27 15.24
N PRO A 229 -14.27 -7.32 14.42
CA PRO A 229 -12.93 -7.55 14.95
C PRO A 229 -12.56 -6.35 15.83
N TYR A 230 -11.76 -6.62 16.85
CA TYR A 230 -11.10 -5.53 17.54
C TYR A 230 -9.87 -5.07 16.73
N CYS A 231 -8.89 -4.40 17.35
CA CYS A 231 -7.62 -4.15 16.70
C CYS A 231 -6.90 -5.46 16.35
N TYR A 232 -5.92 -5.40 15.48
CA TYR A 232 -5.05 -6.55 15.22
C TYR A 232 -4.28 -6.97 16.50
N ARG A 233 -3.91 -8.24 16.57
CA ARG A 233 -3.08 -8.81 17.63
C ARG A 233 -1.60 -8.73 17.28
N THR A 234 -1.27 -9.12 16.05
CA THR A 234 0.08 -9.09 15.51
C THR A 234 0.06 -8.50 14.09
N GLN A 235 1.17 -7.90 13.73
CA GLN A 235 1.38 -7.36 12.39
C GLN A 235 2.75 -7.80 11.86
N GLU A 236 2.86 -7.96 10.55
CA GLU A 236 4.08 -8.27 9.85
C GLU A 236 4.08 -7.50 8.52
N ILE A 237 5.07 -6.63 8.31
CA ILE A 237 5.26 -5.93 7.03
C ILE A 237 6.03 -6.88 6.12
N LEU A 238 5.39 -7.32 5.04
CA LEU A 238 5.92 -8.28 4.09
C LEU A 238 6.61 -7.60 2.90
N ASP A 239 6.04 -6.48 2.42
CA ASP A 239 6.65 -5.62 1.41
C ASP A 239 6.64 -4.18 1.91
N ASN A 240 7.71 -3.46 1.64
CA ASN A 240 7.80 -2.03 1.86
C ASN A 240 8.74 -1.44 0.80
N GLY A 241 8.21 -1.20 -0.36
CA GLY A 241 9.00 -0.88 -1.53
C GLY A 241 8.40 0.22 -2.40
N PRO A 242 9.05 0.53 -3.53
CA PRO A 242 8.62 1.70 -4.30
C PRO A 242 7.20 1.57 -4.86
N LEU A 243 6.73 0.35 -5.15
CA LEU A 243 5.49 0.13 -5.88
C LEU A 243 4.38 -0.55 -5.06
N ARG A 244 4.76 -1.37 -4.08
CA ARG A 244 3.83 -2.14 -3.26
C ARG A 244 4.24 -2.10 -1.78
N PHE A 245 3.27 -1.82 -0.94
CA PHE A 245 3.33 -2.11 0.48
C PHE A 245 2.38 -3.26 0.78
N THR A 246 2.83 -4.24 1.58
CA THR A 246 2.01 -5.36 2.02
C THR A 246 2.19 -5.58 3.51
N VAL A 247 1.09 -5.65 4.24
CA VAL A 247 1.09 -5.99 5.67
C VAL A 247 0.13 -7.14 5.95
N LYS A 248 0.59 -8.09 6.72
CA LYS A 248 -0.21 -9.16 7.30
C LYS A 248 -0.66 -8.74 8.70
N LEU A 249 -1.98 -8.74 8.93
CA LEU A 249 -2.59 -8.45 10.22
C LEU A 249 -3.33 -9.69 10.72
N GLU A 250 -2.95 -10.18 11.89
CA GLU A 250 -3.67 -11.22 12.61
C GLU A 250 -4.55 -10.59 13.70
N PHE A 251 -5.82 -10.97 13.74
CA PHE A 251 -6.76 -10.49 14.74
C PHE A 251 -6.96 -11.50 15.87
N ASN A 252 -7.45 -11.03 17.00
CA ASN A 252 -7.85 -11.93 18.08
C ASN A 252 -9.01 -12.84 17.61
N PRO A 253 -9.06 -14.09 18.08
CA PRO A 253 -10.16 -14.98 17.75
C PRO A 253 -11.52 -14.37 18.10
N LEU A 254 -12.45 -14.45 17.17
CA LEU A 254 -13.85 -14.06 17.39
C LEU A 254 -14.68 -15.30 17.74
N VAL A 255 -15.40 -15.25 18.85
CA VAL A 255 -16.28 -16.34 19.26
C VAL A 255 -17.67 -16.13 18.68
N VAL A 256 -18.10 -17.06 17.84
CA VAL A 256 -19.42 -17.05 17.20
C VAL A 256 -20.11 -18.38 17.50
N ARG A 257 -21.23 -18.35 18.18
CA ARG A 257 -22.01 -19.55 18.57
C ARG A 257 -21.20 -20.63 19.31
N GLY A 258 -20.20 -20.22 20.07
CA GLY A 258 -19.32 -21.11 20.82
C GLY A 258 -18.07 -21.56 20.06
N ASP A 259 -18.00 -21.33 18.75
CA ASP A 259 -16.82 -21.63 17.95
C ASP A 259 -15.85 -20.43 17.92
N SER A 260 -14.57 -20.72 18.07
CA SER A 260 -13.50 -19.72 17.99
C SER A 260 -13.01 -19.61 16.54
N ASN A 261 -13.09 -18.42 15.97
CA ASN A 261 -12.71 -18.13 14.59
C ASN A 261 -11.55 -17.14 14.56
N VAL A 262 -10.47 -17.48 13.87
CA VAL A 262 -9.33 -16.58 13.65
C VAL A 262 -9.54 -15.84 12.33
N VAL A 263 -9.38 -14.52 12.36
CA VAL A 263 -9.37 -13.67 11.18
C VAL A 263 -7.94 -13.20 10.94
N GLU A 264 -7.48 -13.44 9.74
CA GLU A 264 -6.20 -12.95 9.22
C GLU A 264 -6.49 -12.11 7.99
N THR A 265 -5.89 -10.95 7.89
CA THR A 265 -6.03 -10.06 6.76
C THR A 265 -4.67 -9.76 6.16
N LEU A 266 -4.56 -9.94 4.86
CA LEU A 266 -3.46 -9.45 4.06
C LEU A 266 -3.92 -8.18 3.36
N SER A 267 -3.38 -7.05 3.81
CA SER A 267 -3.66 -5.75 3.19
C SER A 267 -2.48 -5.35 2.33
N LEU A 268 -2.76 -4.96 1.10
CA LEU A 268 -1.75 -4.48 0.17
C LEU A 268 -2.24 -3.23 -0.55
N ILE A 269 -1.30 -2.37 -0.92
CA ILE A 269 -1.55 -1.18 -1.73
C ILE A 269 -0.43 -1.04 -2.77
N HIS A 270 -0.82 -0.68 -4.00
CA HIS A 270 0.10 -0.33 -5.08
C HIS A 270 0.08 1.17 -5.36
N ILE A 271 1.07 1.66 -6.11
CA ILE A 271 1.01 3.02 -6.67
C ILE A 271 -0.16 3.13 -7.64
N SER A 272 -0.75 4.34 -7.70
CA SER A 272 -1.78 4.71 -8.69
C SER A 272 -2.94 3.71 -8.80
N GLU A 273 -3.18 2.88 -7.78
CA GLU A 273 -4.37 2.04 -7.78
C GLU A 273 -5.61 2.93 -7.70
N PRO A 274 -6.49 2.89 -8.72
CA PRO A 274 -7.78 3.52 -8.59
C PRO A 274 -8.52 2.84 -7.46
N THR A 275 -9.02 3.60 -6.53
CA THR A 275 -9.92 3.12 -5.49
C THR A 275 -11.08 2.41 -6.19
N ARG A 276 -11.05 1.10 -6.25
CA ARG A 276 -12.18 0.32 -6.76
C ARG A 276 -13.22 0.30 -5.66
N LEU A 277 -14.17 1.23 -5.75
CA LEU A 277 -15.43 1.17 -5.02
C LEU A 277 -16.29 0.00 -5.51
#